data_89e28e6d77e0d81d320f58fa4bf107a6
#
_entry.id   89e28e6d77e0d81d320f58fa4bf107a6
#
_cell.length_a   1.000
_cell.length_b   1.000
_cell.length_c   1.000
_cell.angle_alpha   90.00
_cell.angle_beta   90.00
_cell.angle_gamma   90.00
#
_symmetry.space_group_name_H-M   'P 1'
#
loop_
_entity.id
_entity.type
_entity.pdbx_description
1 polymer ?
#
loop_
_entity_poly.entity_id
_entity_poly.type
_entity_poly.pdbx_seq_one_letter_code
_entity_poly.pdbx_strand_id
1 'polypeptide(L)'
;MNKIFNQLFLYLCVALFFASCNNDGDTVYVDGMAPSELIATSSDVKLDISQRAKVVLQLAWKNPTLLSSDANNPVTGDLLKTYIEASTSENFANATSTAVTSLTKAYTGTELNTLAKSLGINVNTAGQLYFRIKSLQGENMEPQYSNVCSVTVTPYYVDMTKLAVLATNKVDTIAYLHSPEADGVYTGYMNATPWLNCYFYEYSGDTWGNYAVDGHAFEISNASDAWNCWFADGSGAWFVKVDTKQMEWTATLLSQIRANGNDTTYYSRRQQWGYYITTTADNEKVTIDADAKEYNKTTRTDYADEKTLHFDANDGKLSQASASTGINIAKAGTYTIIVAADGKGYLTYSVVEGKVDFTATDEPQVKYPAELYMVKKDDVSVELARLAKTGETTYSGTYTLTTKWEEFKIVDRENSVVYGSDPSDQFKLSSDAGAWNIWFDGDVEAGKTVTVTVDLKTMKWGRTIME
;
A
#
# COMPACT_ATOMS: atom_id res chain seq x y z
N MET A 1 68.06 -6.21 79.17
CA MET A 1 66.55 -6.08 79.15
C MET A 1 65.95 -5.71 77.78
N ASN A 2 66.68 -4.98 76.94
CA ASN A 2 66.08 -4.55 75.67
C ASN A 2 65.93 -5.63 74.56
N LYS A 3 66.65 -6.73 74.56
CA LYS A 3 66.49 -7.77 73.53
C LYS A 3 65.27 -8.64 73.74
N ILE A 4 64.87 -8.94 74.97
CA ILE A 4 63.71 -9.74 75.28
C ILE A 4 62.43 -8.95 75.04
N PHE A 5 62.43 -7.64 75.27
CA PHE A 5 61.30 -6.75 75.01
C PHE A 5 61.06 -6.57 73.51
N ASN A 6 62.10 -6.44 72.73
CA ASN A 6 61.95 -6.37 71.28
C ASN A 6 61.46 -7.68 70.64
N GLN A 7 61.87 -8.83 71.19
CA GLN A 7 61.43 -10.15 70.72
C GLN A 7 59.94 -10.37 71.14
N LEU A 8 59.56 -9.97 72.31
CA LEU A 8 58.16 -10.08 72.81
C LEU A 8 57.23 -9.16 72.00
N PHE A 9 57.68 -7.93 71.66
CA PHE A 9 56.94 -6.98 70.81
C PHE A 9 56.81 -7.46 69.38
N LEU A 10 57.85 -8.12 68.84
CA LEU A 10 57.78 -8.72 67.51
C LEU A 10 56.79 -9.91 67.44
N TYR A 11 56.77 -10.76 68.48
CA TYR A 11 55.79 -11.85 68.55
C TYR A 11 54.37 -11.36 68.79
N LEU A 12 54.18 -10.25 69.52
CA LEU A 12 52.86 -9.62 69.68
C LEU A 12 52.35 -8.97 68.39
N CYS A 13 53.25 -8.32 67.64
CA CYS A 13 52.91 -7.78 66.32
C CYS A 13 52.57 -8.89 65.30
N VAL A 14 53.33 -9.99 65.27
CA VAL A 14 53.02 -11.13 64.40
C VAL A 14 51.75 -11.83 64.82
N ALA A 15 51.44 -11.97 66.12
CA ALA A 15 50.17 -12.51 66.59
C ALA A 15 48.95 -11.61 66.25
N LEU A 16 49.10 -10.30 66.21
CA LEU A 16 48.09 -9.36 65.79
C LEU A 16 47.82 -9.40 64.28
N PHE A 17 48.82 -9.77 63.46
CA PHE A 17 48.65 -9.98 62.01
C PHE A 17 47.85 -11.26 61.68
N PHE A 18 47.89 -12.30 62.57
CA PHE A 18 47.09 -13.50 62.39
C PHE A 18 45.70 -13.43 63.02
N ALA A 19 45.41 -12.40 63.85
CA ALA A 19 44.08 -12.17 64.41
C ALA A 19 43.23 -11.19 63.56
N SER A 20 43.83 -10.64 62.48
CA SER A 20 43.12 -9.78 61.54
C SER A 20 42.73 -10.61 60.35
N CYS A 21 41.45 -10.78 60.15
CA CYS A 21 40.80 -11.38 59.01
C CYS A 21 40.31 -12.84 59.19
N ASN A 22 39.52 -13.08 60.19
CA ASN A 22 38.42 -14.03 60.05
C ASN A 22 37.05 -13.32 60.27
N ASN A 23 36.97 -12.14 59.68
CA ASN A 23 35.70 -11.52 59.45
C ASN A 23 35.45 -11.57 57.94
N ASP A 24 35.51 -12.76 57.35
CA ASP A 24 34.76 -13.04 56.16
C ASP A 24 33.31 -12.96 56.59
N GLY A 25 32.81 -11.73 56.66
CA GLY A 25 31.37 -11.53 56.72
C GLY A 25 30.78 -12.37 55.61
N ASP A 26 29.82 -13.20 55.89
CA ASP A 26 29.16 -14.04 54.93
C ASP A 26 28.81 -13.17 53.70
N THR A 27 29.58 -13.33 52.63
CA THR A 27 29.39 -12.56 51.40
C THR A 27 28.11 -13.04 50.80
N VAL A 28 27.06 -12.21 50.86
CA VAL A 28 25.78 -12.50 50.22
C VAL A 28 25.94 -12.29 48.72
N TYR A 29 25.69 -13.30 47.95
CA TYR A 29 25.76 -13.27 46.48
C TYR A 29 24.49 -13.81 45.86
N VAL A 30 24.30 -13.52 44.57
CA VAL A 30 23.20 -14.10 43.79
C VAL A 30 23.54 -15.53 43.43
N ASP A 31 22.78 -16.49 44.01
CA ASP A 31 22.98 -17.94 43.85
C ASP A 31 22.27 -18.47 42.58
N GLY A 32 21.38 -17.66 42.00
CA GLY A 32 20.65 -18.00 40.76
C GLY A 32 19.45 -17.13 40.55
N MET A 33 18.64 -17.50 39.55
CA MET A 33 17.37 -16.86 39.22
C MET A 33 16.27 -17.93 39.02
N ALA A 34 15.13 -17.77 39.67
CA ALA A 34 13.93 -18.55 39.36
C ALA A 34 13.30 -18.03 38.05
N PRO A 35 12.80 -18.92 37.18
CA PRO A 35 12.22 -18.53 35.91
C PRO A 35 11.07 -17.52 36.04
N SER A 36 10.97 -16.57 35.09
CA SER A 36 9.80 -15.72 34.94
C SER A 36 8.67 -16.47 34.24
N GLU A 37 7.44 -16.02 34.41
CA GLU A 37 6.28 -16.51 33.69
C GLU A 37 5.91 -15.52 32.58
N LEU A 38 5.81 -15.99 31.32
CA LEU A 38 5.36 -15.24 30.16
C LEU A 38 3.95 -15.68 29.76
N ILE A 39 3.07 -14.70 29.54
CA ILE A 39 1.72 -14.91 29.01
C ILE A 39 1.49 -14.07 27.78
N ALA A 40 0.65 -14.56 26.87
CA ALA A 40 0.21 -13.87 25.66
C ALA A 40 -1.32 -13.70 25.67
N THR A 41 -1.83 -12.58 25.14
CA THR A 41 -3.28 -12.30 25.07
C THR A 41 -4.02 -13.14 24.04
N SER A 42 -3.30 -13.73 23.08
CA SER A 42 -3.87 -14.61 22.05
C SER A 42 -2.88 -15.68 21.65
N SER A 43 -3.38 -16.86 21.30
CA SER A 43 -2.61 -17.95 20.70
C SER A 43 -2.77 -18.06 19.19
N ASP A 44 -3.68 -17.26 18.59
CA ASP A 44 -3.93 -17.22 17.15
C ASP A 44 -4.26 -15.78 16.73
N VAL A 45 -3.50 -15.24 15.77
CA VAL A 45 -3.63 -13.87 15.26
C VAL A 45 -3.61 -13.90 13.72
N LYS A 46 -4.77 -13.79 13.12
CA LYS A 46 -4.89 -13.54 11.69
C LYS A 46 -4.82 -12.04 11.45
N LEU A 47 -3.72 -11.60 10.86
CA LEU A 47 -3.46 -10.18 10.61
C LEU A 47 -4.20 -9.70 9.36
N ASP A 48 -4.66 -8.45 9.43
CA ASP A 48 -5.29 -7.72 8.32
C ASP A 48 -4.79 -6.27 8.32
N ILE A 49 -4.68 -5.67 7.11
CA ILE A 49 -4.17 -4.30 6.95
C ILE A 49 -5.02 -3.26 7.70
N SER A 50 -6.31 -3.49 7.85
CA SER A 50 -7.21 -2.60 8.62
C SER A 50 -6.89 -2.56 10.13
N GLN A 51 -6.09 -3.51 10.60
CA GLN A 51 -5.64 -3.61 11.99
C GLN A 51 -4.21 -3.09 12.19
N ARG A 52 -3.56 -2.55 11.15
CA ARG A 52 -2.14 -2.18 11.16
C ARG A 52 -1.71 -1.34 12.36
N ALA A 53 -2.54 -0.39 12.78
CA ALA A 53 -2.26 0.50 13.91
C ALA A 53 -2.85 0.02 15.25
N LYS A 54 -3.66 -1.06 15.24
CA LYS A 54 -4.26 -1.61 16.46
C LYS A 54 -3.32 -2.59 17.12
N VAL A 55 -3.35 -2.65 18.46
CA VAL A 55 -2.68 -3.72 19.22
C VAL A 55 -3.42 -5.03 18.95
N VAL A 56 -2.71 -6.02 18.40
CA VAL A 56 -3.24 -7.33 18.01
C VAL A 56 -2.71 -8.47 18.88
N LEU A 57 -1.56 -8.24 19.53
CA LEU A 57 -0.97 -9.18 20.48
C LEU A 57 -0.29 -8.39 21.60
N GLN A 58 -0.49 -8.83 22.83
CA GLN A 58 0.24 -8.31 23.97
C GLN A 58 0.87 -9.46 24.74
N LEU A 59 2.15 -9.30 25.07
CA LEU A 59 2.90 -10.18 25.94
C LEU A 59 3.05 -9.50 27.30
N ALA A 60 2.95 -10.27 28.37
CA ALA A 60 3.18 -9.80 29.73
C ALA A 60 3.97 -10.85 30.53
N TRP A 61 4.84 -10.40 31.40
CA TRP A 61 5.68 -11.28 32.22
C TRP A 61 5.99 -10.65 33.56
N LYS A 62 6.60 -11.44 34.45
CA LYS A 62 7.18 -10.98 35.71
C LYS A 62 8.69 -11.02 35.61
N ASN A 63 9.38 -10.20 36.41
CA ASN A 63 10.82 -10.36 36.56
C ASN A 63 11.13 -11.70 37.22
N PRO A 64 12.25 -12.35 36.85
CA PRO A 64 12.70 -13.53 37.58
C PRO A 64 12.98 -13.17 39.04
N THR A 65 12.72 -14.10 39.96
CA THR A 65 13.11 -13.94 41.36
C THR A 65 14.60 -14.27 41.49
N LEU A 66 15.39 -13.32 42.02
CA LEU A 66 16.78 -13.57 42.32
C LEU A 66 16.86 -14.44 43.60
N LEU A 67 17.68 -15.47 43.55
CA LEU A 67 17.95 -16.34 44.69
C LEU A 67 19.19 -15.81 45.39
N SER A 68 19.08 -15.54 46.70
CA SER A 68 20.18 -15.13 47.55
C SER A 68 20.83 -16.35 48.20
N SER A 69 22.15 -16.33 48.36
CA SER A 69 22.91 -17.31 49.13
C SER A 69 22.54 -17.29 50.61
N ASP A 70 21.92 -16.21 51.12
CA ASP A 70 21.37 -16.08 52.44
C ASP A 70 19.90 -15.64 52.36
N ALA A 71 18.99 -16.51 52.84
CA ALA A 71 17.54 -16.25 52.80
C ALA A 71 17.10 -15.03 53.60
N ASN A 72 17.89 -14.59 54.58
CA ASN A 72 17.59 -13.41 55.40
C ASN A 72 18.06 -12.09 54.77
N ASN A 73 18.90 -12.18 53.76
CA ASN A 73 19.48 -11.04 53.06
C ASN A 73 19.12 -11.09 51.56
N PRO A 74 17.98 -10.52 51.13
CA PRO A 74 17.56 -10.52 49.74
C PRO A 74 18.51 -9.70 48.88
N VAL A 75 18.77 -10.18 47.67
CA VAL A 75 19.59 -9.47 46.65
C VAL A 75 18.69 -8.62 45.75
N THR A 76 19.24 -7.51 45.26
CA THR A 76 18.52 -6.58 44.37
C THR A 76 18.76 -6.93 42.90
N GLY A 77 17.78 -6.58 42.05
CA GLY A 77 17.81 -6.80 40.62
C GLY A 77 18.39 -5.65 39.79
N ASP A 78 19.22 -4.80 40.38
CA ASP A 78 19.67 -3.54 39.77
C ASP A 78 20.49 -3.74 38.45
N LEU A 79 21.07 -4.93 38.27
CA LEU A 79 21.80 -5.31 37.05
C LEU A 79 20.97 -6.20 36.11
N LEU A 80 19.69 -6.39 36.36
CA LEU A 80 18.84 -7.25 35.57
C LEU A 80 18.58 -6.64 34.20
N LYS A 81 19.00 -7.31 33.15
CA LYS A 81 18.68 -6.98 31.74
C LYS A 81 17.69 -8.01 31.21
N THR A 82 16.62 -7.53 30.62
CA THR A 82 15.53 -8.37 30.09
C THR A 82 15.40 -8.19 28.59
N TYR A 83 15.23 -9.30 27.88
CA TYR A 83 15.04 -9.34 26.44
C TYR A 83 13.83 -10.21 26.09
N ILE A 84 13.06 -9.79 25.08
CA ILE A 84 12.10 -10.66 24.42
C ILE A 84 12.83 -11.33 23.27
N GLU A 85 12.79 -12.64 23.22
CA GLU A 85 13.24 -13.44 22.10
C GLU A 85 12.04 -13.98 21.33
N ALA A 86 12.07 -13.87 19.97
CA ALA A 86 11.07 -14.40 19.09
C ALA A 86 11.73 -15.26 17.99
N SER A 87 11.13 -16.41 17.70
CA SER A 87 11.63 -17.37 16.68
C SER A 87 10.47 -18.12 16.04
N THR A 88 10.67 -18.65 14.85
CA THR A 88 9.79 -19.65 14.22
C THR A 88 10.13 -21.08 14.62
N SER A 89 11.18 -21.27 15.44
CA SER A 89 11.61 -22.56 15.96
C SER A 89 11.50 -22.58 17.48
N GLU A 90 10.92 -23.63 18.05
CA GLU A 90 10.74 -23.79 19.48
C GLU A 90 12.07 -23.84 20.27
N ASN A 91 13.15 -24.25 19.61
CA ASN A 91 14.49 -24.23 20.20
C ASN A 91 15.19 -22.87 20.08
N PHE A 92 14.51 -21.85 19.55
CA PHE A 92 15.02 -20.49 19.36
C PHE A 92 16.27 -20.39 18.48
N ALA A 93 16.46 -21.32 17.54
CA ALA A 93 17.44 -21.15 16.49
C ALA A 93 17.07 -19.91 15.65
N ASN A 94 18.07 -19.04 15.37
CA ASN A 94 17.91 -17.77 14.65
C ASN A 94 16.85 -16.81 15.26
N ALA A 95 16.76 -16.78 16.59
CA ALA A 95 15.85 -15.89 17.29
C ALA A 95 16.25 -14.42 17.14
N THR A 96 15.27 -13.55 16.99
CA THR A 96 15.45 -12.11 17.24
C THR A 96 15.43 -11.85 18.76
N SER A 97 16.26 -10.92 19.22
CA SER A 97 16.36 -10.56 20.65
C SER A 97 16.24 -9.04 20.79
N THR A 98 15.24 -8.58 21.51
CA THR A 98 14.95 -7.16 21.72
C THR A 98 14.99 -6.83 23.19
N ALA A 99 15.84 -5.87 23.60
CA ALA A 99 15.90 -5.38 24.98
C ALA A 99 14.61 -4.66 25.37
N VAL A 100 14.16 -4.90 26.59
CA VAL A 100 12.92 -4.30 27.13
C VAL A 100 13.14 -3.79 28.55
N THR A 101 12.46 -2.71 28.88
CA THR A 101 12.50 -2.09 30.23
C THR A 101 11.17 -2.17 30.96
N SER A 102 10.08 -2.52 30.24
CA SER A 102 8.75 -2.75 30.82
C SER A 102 8.48 -4.24 30.98
N LEU A 103 7.48 -4.59 31.75
CA LEU A 103 7.02 -5.97 31.94
C LEU A 103 5.92 -6.40 30.95
N THR A 104 5.72 -5.58 29.92
CA THR A 104 4.76 -5.85 28.84
C THR A 104 5.34 -5.39 27.50
N LYS A 105 4.97 -6.08 26.43
CA LYS A 105 5.18 -5.64 25.04
C LYS A 105 3.89 -5.80 24.26
N ALA A 106 3.39 -4.70 23.74
CA ALA A 106 2.29 -4.72 22.79
C ALA A 106 2.87 -4.72 21.36
N TYR A 107 2.25 -5.51 20.49
CA TYR A 107 2.52 -5.53 19.07
C TYR A 107 1.30 -5.00 18.32
N THR A 108 1.49 -3.97 17.53
CA THR A 108 0.51 -3.55 16.54
C THR A 108 0.45 -4.53 15.37
N GLY A 109 -0.61 -4.44 14.55
CA GLY A 109 -0.71 -5.26 13.34
C GLY A 109 0.51 -5.14 12.43
N THR A 110 1.03 -3.93 12.22
CA THR A 110 2.25 -3.69 11.44
C THR A 110 3.49 -4.32 12.08
N GLU A 111 3.70 -4.12 13.39
CA GLU A 111 4.88 -4.67 14.08
C GLU A 111 4.88 -6.20 14.04
N LEU A 112 3.74 -6.84 14.32
CA LEU A 112 3.64 -8.30 14.30
C LEU A 112 3.77 -8.88 12.89
N ASN A 113 3.18 -8.19 11.88
CA ASN A 113 3.32 -8.57 10.47
C ASN A 113 4.77 -8.51 10.00
N THR A 114 5.49 -7.45 10.37
CA THR A 114 6.91 -7.28 10.04
C THR A 114 7.77 -8.34 10.72
N LEU A 115 7.53 -8.59 12.02
CA LEU A 115 8.26 -9.61 12.77
C LEU A 115 8.04 -11.01 12.17
N ALA A 116 6.78 -11.39 11.91
CA ALA A 116 6.47 -12.70 11.33
C ALA A 116 7.14 -12.92 9.97
N LYS A 117 7.09 -11.91 9.09
CA LYS A 117 7.75 -11.95 7.78
C LYS A 117 9.27 -12.00 7.88
N SER A 118 9.88 -11.21 8.76
CA SER A 118 11.34 -11.20 8.97
C SER A 118 11.87 -12.54 9.50
N LEU A 119 11.04 -13.28 10.22
CA LEU A 119 11.33 -14.63 10.70
C LEU A 119 10.94 -15.74 9.71
N GLY A 120 10.50 -15.38 8.48
CA GLY A 120 10.26 -16.32 7.39
C GLY A 120 8.86 -16.91 7.30
N ILE A 121 7.87 -16.39 8.04
CA ILE A 121 6.47 -16.80 7.84
C ILE A 121 5.95 -16.18 6.54
N ASN A 122 5.47 -17.04 5.63
CA ASN A 122 4.95 -16.61 4.35
C ASN A 122 3.62 -15.86 4.50
N VAL A 123 3.42 -14.82 3.68
CA VAL A 123 2.16 -14.06 3.65
C VAL A 123 0.97 -14.97 3.32
N ASN A 124 -0.18 -14.68 3.90
CA ASN A 124 -1.41 -15.45 3.77
C ASN A 124 -1.30 -16.93 4.20
N THR A 125 -0.24 -17.29 4.93
CA THR A 125 -0.01 -18.64 5.45
C THR A 125 0.16 -18.57 6.95
N ALA A 126 -0.56 -19.41 7.68
CA ALA A 126 -0.41 -19.51 9.13
C ALA A 126 0.96 -20.13 9.48
N GLY A 127 1.68 -19.50 10.38
CA GLY A 127 2.96 -19.98 10.90
C GLY A 127 3.07 -19.77 12.40
N GLN A 128 3.92 -20.54 13.07
CA GLN A 128 4.14 -20.44 14.51
C GLN A 128 5.24 -19.42 14.83
N LEU A 129 4.95 -18.51 15.75
CA LEU A 129 5.92 -17.71 16.45
C LEU A 129 6.02 -18.17 17.89
N TYR A 130 7.24 -18.40 18.34
CA TYR A 130 7.57 -18.75 19.72
C TYR A 130 8.21 -17.55 20.39
N PHE A 131 7.74 -17.21 21.57
CA PHE A 131 8.25 -16.11 22.39
C PHE A 131 8.74 -16.63 23.73
N ARG A 132 9.85 -16.08 24.22
CA ARG A 132 10.32 -16.26 25.58
C ARG A 132 10.98 -15.01 26.11
N ILE A 133 11.07 -14.87 27.41
CA ILE A 133 11.85 -13.85 28.08
C ILE A 133 13.21 -14.43 28.43
N LYS A 134 14.27 -13.70 28.06
CA LYS A 134 15.64 -13.96 28.48
C LYS A 134 16.05 -12.91 29.50
N SER A 135 16.47 -13.33 30.66
CA SER A 135 16.91 -12.47 31.78
C SER A 135 18.37 -12.73 32.10
N LEU A 136 19.14 -11.66 32.26
CA LEU A 136 20.56 -11.68 32.61
C LEU A 136 20.78 -10.80 33.83
N GLN A 137 21.43 -11.33 34.84
CA GLN A 137 21.88 -10.60 36.04
C GLN A 137 23.40 -10.40 35.95
N GLY A 138 23.80 -9.23 35.39
CA GLY A 138 25.22 -8.99 35.11
C GLY A 138 25.71 -9.76 33.89
N GLU A 139 27.03 -9.76 33.68
CA GLU A 139 27.66 -10.35 32.48
C GLU A 139 28.17 -11.79 32.70
N ASN A 140 28.31 -12.21 33.94
CA ASN A 140 28.94 -13.49 34.33
C ASN A 140 27.97 -14.58 34.76
N MET A 141 26.66 -14.30 34.75
CA MET A 141 25.65 -15.29 35.07
C MET A 141 25.02 -15.87 33.80
N GLU A 142 24.71 -17.15 33.83
CA GLU A 142 23.95 -17.81 32.78
C GLU A 142 22.55 -17.19 32.65
N PRO A 143 22.05 -17.01 31.42
CA PRO A 143 20.73 -16.44 31.19
C PRO A 143 19.63 -17.36 31.74
N GLN A 144 18.64 -16.77 32.39
CA GLN A 144 17.42 -17.47 32.79
C GLN A 144 16.32 -17.19 31.76
N TYR A 145 15.61 -18.25 31.39
CA TYR A 145 14.52 -18.15 30.40
C TYR A 145 13.15 -18.40 31.09
N SER A 146 12.12 -17.71 30.59
CA SER A 146 10.74 -18.00 30.93
C SER A 146 10.23 -19.28 30.26
N ASN A 147 8.98 -19.66 30.57
CA ASN A 147 8.24 -20.56 29.67
C ASN A 147 8.13 -19.98 28.29
N VAL A 148 7.91 -20.85 27.29
CA VAL A 148 7.66 -20.50 25.89
C VAL A 148 6.17 -20.27 25.68
N CYS A 149 5.81 -19.14 25.06
CA CYS A 149 4.48 -18.91 24.51
C CYS A 149 4.53 -19.09 22.98
N SER A 150 3.62 -19.91 22.44
CA SER A 150 3.45 -20.06 21.01
C SER A 150 2.21 -19.29 20.53
N VAL A 151 2.35 -18.58 19.40
CA VAL A 151 1.28 -17.83 18.77
C VAL A 151 1.26 -18.17 17.29
N THR A 152 0.14 -18.65 16.79
CA THR A 152 -0.08 -18.81 15.34
C THR A 152 -0.31 -17.44 14.74
N VAL A 153 0.48 -17.06 13.72
CA VAL A 153 0.35 -15.76 13.04
C VAL A 153 0.16 -16.00 11.56
N THR A 154 -0.85 -15.36 10.97
CA THR A 154 -1.04 -15.32 9.52
C THR A 154 -0.75 -13.89 9.03
N PRO A 155 0.43 -13.62 8.42
CA PRO A 155 0.79 -12.29 7.94
C PRO A 155 -0.01 -11.91 6.69
N TYR A 156 -0.26 -10.61 6.48
CA TYR A 156 -0.83 -10.08 5.25
C TYR A 156 0.24 -9.56 4.29
N TYR A 157 -0.12 -9.56 2.99
CA TYR A 157 0.73 -8.98 1.95
C TYR A 157 0.59 -7.46 1.90
N VAL A 158 1.70 -6.78 1.70
CA VAL A 158 1.77 -5.34 1.44
C VAL A 158 2.46 -5.15 0.10
N ASP A 159 1.72 -4.62 -0.88
CA ASP A 159 2.28 -4.32 -2.20
C ASP A 159 2.93 -2.94 -2.20
N MET A 160 4.24 -2.92 -1.96
CA MET A 160 5.05 -1.69 -1.99
C MET A 160 5.60 -1.38 -3.39
N THR A 161 5.20 -2.13 -4.43
CA THR A 161 5.68 -1.87 -5.81
C THR A 161 4.91 -0.76 -6.50
N LYS A 162 3.80 -0.31 -5.93
CA LYS A 162 2.95 0.75 -6.47
C LYS A 162 2.34 1.62 -5.38
N LEU A 163 1.96 2.83 -5.77
CA LEU A 163 1.26 3.82 -4.97
C LEU A 163 0.10 4.36 -5.80
N ALA A 164 -1.08 4.52 -5.21
CA ALA A 164 -2.22 5.13 -5.89
C ALA A 164 -2.25 6.64 -5.63
N VAL A 165 -2.47 7.42 -6.69
CA VAL A 165 -2.83 8.82 -6.57
C VAL A 165 -4.35 8.91 -6.47
N LEU A 166 -4.86 9.39 -5.34
CA LEU A 166 -6.29 9.44 -5.05
C LEU A 166 -6.85 10.85 -5.25
N ALA A 167 -8.11 10.93 -5.66
CA ALA A 167 -8.89 12.15 -5.61
C ALA A 167 -9.08 12.64 -4.16
N THR A 168 -9.62 13.85 -3.99
CA THR A 168 -9.84 14.46 -2.66
C THR A 168 -10.80 13.71 -1.76
N ASN A 169 -11.64 12.85 -2.33
CA ASN A 169 -12.52 11.94 -1.56
C ASN A 169 -11.75 10.76 -0.93
N LYS A 170 -10.45 10.61 -1.23
CA LYS A 170 -9.54 9.54 -0.74
C LYS A 170 -10.00 8.11 -1.11
N VAL A 171 -10.81 7.99 -2.15
CA VAL A 171 -11.38 6.71 -2.64
C VAL A 171 -11.06 6.49 -4.11
N ASP A 172 -11.39 7.48 -4.97
CA ASP A 172 -11.23 7.34 -6.40
C ASP A 172 -9.76 7.46 -6.80
N THR A 173 -9.27 6.48 -7.55
CA THR A 173 -7.89 6.48 -8.05
C THR A 173 -7.80 7.26 -9.36
N ILE A 174 -6.94 8.28 -9.39
CA ILE A 174 -6.65 9.11 -10.56
C ILE A 174 -5.55 8.46 -11.41
N ALA A 175 -4.49 7.97 -10.76
CA ALA A 175 -3.32 7.39 -11.41
C ALA A 175 -2.57 6.46 -10.45
N TYR A 176 -1.57 5.76 -11.00
CA TYR A 176 -0.61 4.96 -10.22
C TYR A 176 0.81 5.47 -10.44
N LEU A 177 1.64 5.33 -9.41
CA LEU A 177 3.09 5.48 -9.47
C LEU A 177 3.72 4.14 -9.11
N HIS A 178 4.96 3.89 -9.54
CA HIS A 178 5.63 2.61 -9.38
C HIS A 178 6.93 2.74 -8.59
N SER A 179 7.22 1.71 -7.79
CA SER A 179 8.48 1.50 -7.08
C SER A 179 8.96 0.08 -7.40
N PRO A 180 9.76 -0.12 -8.47
CA PRO A 180 10.27 -1.45 -8.83
C PRO A 180 11.05 -2.13 -7.69
N GLU A 181 11.78 -1.32 -6.91
CA GLU A 181 12.56 -1.79 -5.76
C GLU A 181 11.73 -1.95 -4.48
N ALA A 182 10.44 -1.57 -4.51
CA ALA A 182 9.54 -1.59 -3.35
C ALA A 182 10.15 -0.88 -2.11
N ASP A 183 10.86 0.21 -2.34
CA ASP A 183 11.71 0.88 -1.35
C ASP A 183 11.09 2.15 -0.77
N GLY A 184 9.82 2.47 -1.12
CA GLY A 184 9.11 3.68 -0.67
C GLY A 184 9.36 4.90 -1.54
N VAL A 185 10.11 4.76 -2.65
CA VAL A 185 10.27 5.78 -3.69
C VAL A 185 9.43 5.39 -4.90
N TYR A 186 8.41 6.17 -5.21
CA TYR A 186 7.46 5.91 -6.28
C TYR A 186 7.58 6.97 -7.36
N THR A 187 7.61 6.55 -8.61
CA THR A 187 7.67 7.46 -9.77
C THR A 187 6.66 7.06 -10.84
N GLY A 188 6.20 8.04 -11.61
CA GLY A 188 5.33 7.77 -12.74
C GLY A 188 4.84 9.03 -13.43
N TYR A 189 4.16 8.80 -14.56
CA TYR A 189 3.51 9.87 -15.32
C TYR A 189 2.01 9.87 -15.11
N MET A 190 1.45 11.04 -14.95
CA MET A 190 -0.01 11.21 -14.87
C MET A 190 -0.42 12.51 -15.56
N ASN A 191 -1.67 12.56 -16.00
CA ASN A 191 -2.26 13.83 -16.42
C ASN A 191 -2.79 14.59 -15.22
N ALA A 192 -2.59 15.91 -15.20
CA ALA A 192 -3.22 16.78 -14.23
C ALA A 192 -3.74 18.05 -14.93
N THR A 193 -4.91 18.48 -14.52
CA THR A 193 -5.43 19.82 -14.81
C THR A 193 -4.82 20.84 -13.85
N PRO A 194 -4.82 22.13 -14.18
CA PRO A 194 -4.39 23.16 -13.25
C PRO A 194 -5.05 23.00 -11.90
N TRP A 195 -4.26 23.09 -10.83
CA TRP A 195 -4.73 23.02 -9.45
C TRP A 195 -5.43 21.70 -9.07
N LEU A 196 -5.14 20.61 -9.77
CA LEU A 196 -5.62 19.28 -9.36
C LEU A 196 -5.15 18.98 -7.93
N ASN A 197 -6.10 18.63 -7.07
CA ASN A 197 -5.87 18.25 -5.70
C ASN A 197 -5.90 16.72 -5.57
N CYS A 198 -4.96 16.16 -4.80
CA CYS A 198 -4.84 14.71 -4.65
C CYS A 198 -4.26 14.30 -3.28
N TYR A 199 -4.30 12.99 -3.03
CA TYR A 199 -3.58 12.31 -1.95
C TYR A 199 -2.81 11.14 -2.56
N PHE A 200 -1.80 10.66 -1.83
CA PHE A 200 -1.04 9.47 -2.22
C PHE A 200 -1.36 8.33 -1.25
N TYR A 201 -1.81 7.20 -1.78
CA TYR A 201 -2.12 6.03 -0.97
C TYR A 201 -1.08 4.94 -1.20
N GLU A 202 -0.32 4.65 -0.15
CA GLU A 202 0.63 3.55 -0.10
C GLU A 202 -0.08 2.29 0.39
N TYR A 203 0.15 1.17 -0.28
CA TYR A 203 -0.53 -0.09 0.07
C TYR A 203 -0.08 -0.70 1.41
N SER A 204 0.82 -0.04 2.14
CA SER A 204 1.04 -0.23 3.59
C SER A 204 -0.18 0.16 4.43
N GLY A 205 -1.12 0.88 3.81
CA GLY A 205 -2.34 1.41 4.41
C GLY A 205 -2.25 2.89 4.78
N ASP A 206 -1.14 3.56 4.47
CA ASP A 206 -0.97 4.98 4.74
C ASP A 206 -1.49 5.83 3.60
N THR A 207 -2.20 6.91 3.95
CA THR A 207 -2.62 7.96 3.03
C THR A 207 -1.81 9.19 3.33
N TRP A 208 -1.00 9.61 2.37
CA TRP A 208 -0.11 10.75 2.46
C TRP A 208 -0.78 11.96 1.83
N GLY A 209 -0.82 13.05 2.56
CA GLY A 209 -1.22 14.36 2.08
C GLY A 209 -0.09 15.36 2.30
N ASN A 210 -0.33 16.64 1.98
CA ASN A 210 0.62 17.68 2.22
C ASN A 210 0.73 17.98 3.72
N TYR A 211 1.93 18.30 4.20
CA TYR A 211 2.15 18.70 5.57
C TYR A 211 1.31 19.95 5.89
N ALA A 212 0.46 19.86 6.92
CA ALA A 212 -0.58 20.87 7.21
C ALA A 212 -0.03 22.16 7.83
N VAL A 213 1.08 22.68 7.26
CA VAL A 213 1.73 23.93 7.68
C VAL A 213 2.13 24.72 6.45
N ASP A 214 1.88 26.02 6.44
CA ASP A 214 2.34 26.92 5.37
C ASP A 214 3.87 26.86 5.23
N GLY A 215 4.34 26.82 4.00
CA GLY A 215 5.77 26.73 3.72
C GLY A 215 6.25 25.32 3.29
N HIS A 216 5.44 24.28 3.47
CA HIS A 216 5.80 22.87 3.32
C HIS A 216 5.10 22.18 2.15
N ALA A 217 4.93 22.87 1.02
CA ALA A 217 4.13 22.40 -0.14
C ALA A 217 4.58 21.07 -0.75
N PHE A 218 5.84 20.68 -0.55
CA PHE A 218 6.41 19.42 -1.08
C PHE A 218 6.80 18.43 0.02
N GLU A 219 6.42 18.70 1.25
CA GLU A 219 6.55 17.78 2.36
C GLU A 219 5.22 17.06 2.55
N ILE A 220 5.26 15.74 2.72
CA ILE A 220 4.08 14.92 2.93
C ILE A 220 4.01 14.37 4.34
N SER A 221 2.80 14.12 4.80
CA SER A 221 2.49 13.55 6.09
C SER A 221 1.35 12.54 5.97
N ASN A 222 1.39 11.48 6.75
CA ASN A 222 0.28 10.53 6.90
C ASN A 222 -0.61 10.85 8.12
N ALA A 223 -0.45 12.02 8.72
CA ALA A 223 -1.31 12.49 9.80
C ALA A 223 -2.76 12.67 9.32
N SER A 224 -3.72 12.46 10.20
CA SER A 224 -5.16 12.53 9.84
C SER A 224 -5.63 13.89 9.38
N ASP A 225 -4.92 14.96 9.78
CA ASP A 225 -5.15 16.35 9.43
C ASP A 225 -4.31 16.85 8.25
N ALA A 226 -3.54 15.96 7.58
CA ALA A 226 -2.78 16.33 6.39
C ALA A 226 -3.68 16.92 5.31
N TRP A 227 -3.23 18.03 4.70
CA TRP A 227 -3.94 18.69 3.60
C TRP A 227 -3.78 17.89 2.31
N ASN A 228 -4.59 18.20 1.28
CA ASN A 228 -4.33 17.64 -0.04
C ASN A 228 -3.04 18.20 -0.64
N CYS A 229 -2.34 17.39 -1.41
CA CYS A 229 -1.31 17.83 -2.34
C CYS A 229 -1.98 18.49 -3.54
N TRP A 230 -1.31 19.43 -4.21
CA TRP A 230 -1.86 20.07 -5.40
C TRP A 230 -0.80 20.25 -6.47
N PHE A 231 -1.23 20.18 -7.74
CA PHE A 231 -0.42 20.50 -8.89
C PHE A 231 -0.48 22.01 -9.15
N ALA A 232 0.63 22.60 -9.60
CA ALA A 232 0.67 24.00 -9.98
C ALA A 232 -0.16 24.28 -11.24
N ASP A 233 -0.25 25.55 -11.63
CA ASP A 233 -0.89 25.95 -12.89
C ASP A 233 -0.14 25.34 -14.08
N GLY A 234 -0.84 24.58 -14.89
CA GLY A 234 -0.32 23.87 -16.05
C GLY A 234 -1.14 22.63 -16.38
N SER A 235 -1.48 22.48 -17.65
CA SER A 235 -2.17 21.30 -18.19
C SER A 235 -1.19 20.44 -18.96
N GLY A 236 -1.27 19.13 -18.76
CA GLY A 236 -0.44 18.17 -19.50
C GLY A 236 -0.09 16.97 -18.69
N ALA A 237 0.94 16.25 -19.09
CA ALA A 237 1.49 15.16 -18.32
C ALA A 237 2.53 15.69 -17.32
N TRP A 238 2.52 15.07 -16.16
CA TRP A 238 3.44 15.36 -15.08
C TRP A 238 4.24 14.11 -14.74
N PHE A 239 5.55 14.23 -14.61
CA PHE A 239 6.36 13.22 -13.97
C PHE A 239 6.34 13.48 -12.47
N VAL A 240 5.81 12.54 -11.70
CA VAL A 240 5.63 12.65 -10.26
C VAL A 240 6.60 11.69 -9.57
N LYS A 241 7.27 12.17 -8.51
CA LYS A 241 8.06 11.36 -7.59
C LYS A 241 7.52 11.57 -6.18
N VAL A 242 7.25 10.49 -5.47
CA VAL A 242 6.87 10.47 -4.05
C VAL A 242 7.88 9.62 -3.30
N ASP A 243 8.46 10.17 -2.24
CA ASP A 243 9.40 9.48 -1.35
C ASP A 243 8.81 9.46 0.06
N THR A 244 8.20 8.33 0.44
CA THR A 244 7.53 8.19 1.74
C THR A 244 8.51 8.05 2.89
N LYS A 245 9.79 7.73 2.63
CA LYS A 245 10.85 7.68 3.66
C LYS A 245 11.39 9.06 3.99
N GLN A 246 11.60 9.89 2.96
CA GLN A 246 12.02 11.28 3.13
C GLN A 246 10.84 12.21 3.42
N MET A 247 9.61 11.68 3.31
CA MET A 247 8.35 12.43 3.47
C MET A 247 8.28 13.64 2.55
N GLU A 248 8.63 13.45 1.28
CA GLU A 248 8.59 14.50 0.26
C GLU A 248 8.03 14.00 -1.08
N TRP A 249 7.58 14.92 -1.90
CA TRP A 249 7.17 14.66 -3.26
C TRP A 249 7.61 15.78 -4.20
N THR A 250 7.68 15.47 -5.48
CA THR A 250 7.97 16.45 -6.54
C THR A 250 7.12 16.17 -7.77
N ALA A 251 6.87 17.20 -8.57
CA ALA A 251 6.18 17.10 -9.84
C ALA A 251 6.88 17.94 -10.90
N THR A 252 7.13 17.34 -12.06
CA THR A 252 7.74 17.98 -13.23
C THR A 252 6.71 18.00 -14.35
N LEU A 253 6.29 19.20 -14.77
CA LEU A 253 5.39 19.38 -15.91
C LEU A 253 6.15 19.12 -17.21
N LEU A 254 5.61 18.25 -18.07
CA LEU A 254 5.98 18.20 -19.48
C LEU A 254 5.21 19.31 -20.20
N SER A 255 5.85 20.47 -20.36
CA SER A 255 5.19 21.67 -20.90
C SER A 255 4.96 21.59 -22.40
N GLN A 256 5.82 20.87 -23.11
CA GLN A 256 5.72 20.61 -24.56
C GLN A 256 6.33 19.26 -24.91
N ILE A 257 5.64 18.45 -25.68
CA ILE A 257 6.20 17.27 -26.35
C ILE A 257 6.67 17.66 -27.75
N ARG A 258 7.84 17.15 -28.16
CA ARG A 258 8.39 17.35 -29.51
C ARG A 258 8.60 16.03 -30.22
N ALA A 259 8.29 15.99 -31.50
CA ALA A 259 8.56 14.88 -32.39
C ALA A 259 9.55 15.31 -33.47
N ASN A 260 10.71 14.67 -33.56
CA ASN A 260 11.83 15.10 -34.46
C ASN A 260 12.17 16.60 -34.28
N GLY A 261 12.16 17.10 -33.05
CA GLY A 261 12.41 18.50 -32.72
C GLY A 261 11.27 19.47 -33.06
N ASN A 262 10.15 19.00 -33.60
CA ASN A 262 8.99 19.82 -33.92
C ASN A 262 7.95 19.75 -32.83
N ASP A 263 7.29 20.86 -32.52
CA ASP A 263 6.23 20.93 -31.54
C ASP A 263 5.04 20.05 -31.93
N THR A 264 4.53 19.29 -30.95
CA THR A 264 3.27 18.59 -31.09
C THR A 264 2.12 19.45 -30.58
N THR A 265 0.88 19.10 -30.93
CA THR A 265 -0.29 19.82 -30.45
C THR A 265 -0.88 19.08 -29.22
N TYR A 266 -1.09 19.81 -28.13
CA TYR A 266 -1.80 19.25 -26.94
C TYR A 266 -3.30 19.45 -27.09
N TYR A 267 -4.03 18.34 -26.95
CA TYR A 267 -5.50 18.29 -26.99
C TYR A 267 -6.06 18.07 -25.58
N SER A 268 -6.39 19.13 -24.90
CA SER A 268 -6.73 19.12 -23.45
C SER A 268 -7.93 18.23 -23.10
N ARG A 269 -8.95 18.14 -23.97
CA ARG A 269 -10.11 17.26 -23.76
C ARG A 269 -9.74 15.77 -23.72
N ARG A 270 -8.75 15.36 -24.49
CA ARG A 270 -8.25 13.98 -24.56
C ARG A 270 -7.02 13.77 -23.71
N GLN A 271 -6.46 14.83 -23.16
CA GLN A 271 -5.20 14.82 -22.43
C GLN A 271 -4.06 14.12 -23.19
N GLN A 272 -3.93 14.45 -24.48
CA GLN A 272 -3.01 13.82 -25.42
C GLN A 272 -2.29 14.87 -26.26
N TRP A 273 -1.06 14.55 -26.66
CA TRP A 273 -0.35 15.25 -27.72
C TRP A 273 -0.49 14.49 -29.04
N GLY A 274 -0.68 15.21 -30.13
CA GLY A 274 -0.75 14.66 -31.46
C GLY A 274 0.28 15.29 -32.40
N TYR A 275 0.94 14.50 -33.21
CA TYR A 275 1.87 14.92 -34.23
C TYR A 275 1.60 14.18 -35.55
N TYR A 276 1.31 14.93 -36.59
CA TYR A 276 1.08 14.40 -37.93
C TYR A 276 2.37 14.38 -38.72
N ILE A 277 2.77 13.23 -39.28
CA ILE A 277 4.01 13.04 -40.00
C ILE A 277 3.78 12.24 -41.29
N THR A 278 4.55 12.57 -42.34
CA THR A 278 4.72 11.75 -43.55
C THR A 278 6.14 11.22 -43.56
N THR A 279 6.31 9.90 -43.52
CA THR A 279 7.58 9.21 -43.66
C THR A 279 7.81 8.83 -45.15
N THR A 280 9.04 8.93 -45.62
CA THR A 280 9.40 8.68 -47.04
C THR A 280 10.13 7.37 -47.25
N ALA A 281 10.57 6.73 -46.13
CA ALA A 281 11.28 5.46 -46.16
C ALA A 281 10.68 4.49 -45.13
N ASP A 282 10.82 3.18 -45.38
CA ASP A 282 10.53 2.12 -44.41
C ASP A 282 11.52 2.20 -43.25
N ASN A 283 11.04 1.89 -42.03
CA ASN A 283 11.80 1.91 -40.75
C ASN A 283 12.39 3.29 -40.41
N GLU A 284 11.73 4.36 -40.81
CA GLU A 284 12.06 5.71 -40.39
C GLU A 284 11.79 5.89 -38.90
N LYS A 285 12.71 6.57 -38.22
CA LYS A 285 12.58 6.79 -36.77
C LYS A 285 12.10 8.19 -36.44
N VAL A 286 11.21 8.31 -35.46
CA VAL A 286 10.71 9.57 -34.94
C VAL A 286 11.09 9.70 -33.49
N THR A 287 12.01 10.61 -33.17
CA THR A 287 12.42 10.89 -31.79
C THR A 287 11.33 11.65 -31.06
N ILE A 288 11.19 11.35 -29.74
CA ILE A 288 10.30 12.07 -28.85
C ILE A 288 11.13 12.70 -27.74
N ASP A 289 10.97 14.01 -27.59
CA ASP A 289 11.58 14.81 -26.53
C ASP A 289 10.48 15.60 -25.81
N ALA A 290 10.77 16.11 -24.62
CA ALA A 290 9.86 17.02 -23.92
C ALA A 290 10.61 18.19 -23.31
N ASP A 291 10.03 19.39 -23.40
CA ASP A 291 10.39 20.49 -22.54
C ASP A 291 9.71 20.27 -21.18
N ALA A 292 10.51 20.32 -20.11
CA ALA A 292 10.06 19.95 -18.79
C ALA A 292 10.40 21.06 -17.78
N LYS A 293 9.44 21.33 -16.89
CA LYS A 293 9.57 22.34 -15.82
C LYS A 293 9.25 21.72 -14.48
N GLU A 294 10.23 21.71 -13.59
CA GLU A 294 10.01 21.29 -12.21
C GLU A 294 9.47 22.46 -11.39
N TYR A 295 8.43 22.22 -10.61
CA TYR A 295 7.87 23.24 -9.72
C TYR A 295 8.88 23.62 -8.64
N ASN A 296 9.05 24.92 -8.42
CA ASN A 296 10.01 25.43 -7.43
C ASN A 296 9.46 25.25 -6.02
N LYS A 297 10.14 24.41 -5.22
CA LYS A 297 9.78 24.11 -3.84
C LYS A 297 9.83 25.34 -2.91
N THR A 298 10.66 26.32 -3.23
CA THR A 298 10.88 27.50 -2.36
C THR A 298 9.84 28.59 -2.59
N THR A 299 9.58 28.92 -3.85
CA THR A 299 8.67 30.03 -4.22
C THR A 299 7.23 29.60 -4.38
N ARG A 300 6.97 28.33 -4.65
CA ARG A 300 5.66 27.70 -4.90
C ARG A 300 4.88 28.26 -6.11
N THR A 301 5.43 29.20 -6.82
CA THR A 301 4.76 29.91 -7.93
C THR A 301 5.53 29.85 -9.22
N ASP A 302 6.86 29.70 -9.13
CA ASP A 302 7.74 29.73 -10.29
C ASP A 302 8.31 28.33 -10.53
N TYR A 303 8.33 27.95 -11.80
CA TYR A 303 9.03 26.74 -12.22
C TYR A 303 10.54 27.00 -12.20
N ALA A 304 11.30 25.95 -11.94
CA ALA A 304 12.73 25.93 -12.23
C ALA A 304 12.98 26.09 -13.73
N ASP A 305 14.24 26.31 -14.10
CA ASP A 305 14.63 26.41 -15.49
C ASP A 305 14.10 25.22 -16.31
N GLU A 306 13.65 25.51 -17.52
CA GLU A 306 13.18 24.50 -18.45
C GLU A 306 14.34 23.63 -18.91
N LYS A 307 14.14 22.31 -18.88
CA LYS A 307 15.10 21.30 -19.33
C LYS A 307 14.48 20.42 -20.40
N THR A 308 15.30 19.91 -21.32
CA THR A 308 14.84 18.91 -22.28
C THR A 308 15.00 17.52 -21.68
N LEU A 309 13.93 16.73 -21.71
CA LEU A 309 13.94 15.30 -21.42
C LEU A 309 13.92 14.52 -22.73
N HIS A 310 14.75 13.50 -22.82
CA HIS A 310 14.85 12.56 -23.93
C HIS A 310 14.17 11.25 -23.58
N PHE A 311 13.62 10.56 -24.58
CA PHE A 311 12.89 9.31 -24.34
C PHE A 311 13.34 8.19 -25.26
N ASP A 312 13.52 7.01 -24.63
CA ASP A 312 13.54 5.74 -25.35
C ASP A 312 12.11 5.30 -25.63
N ALA A 313 11.84 4.94 -26.88
CA ALA A 313 10.57 4.41 -27.33
C ALA A 313 10.65 2.88 -27.45
N ASN A 314 9.90 2.17 -26.62
CA ASN A 314 9.86 0.72 -26.65
C ASN A 314 8.45 0.22 -26.25
N ASP A 315 7.91 -0.70 -27.04
CA ASP A 315 6.63 -1.38 -26.76
C ASP A 315 5.49 -0.44 -26.33
N GLY A 316 5.31 0.67 -27.08
CA GLY A 316 4.28 1.66 -26.79
C GLY A 316 4.54 2.56 -25.59
N LYS A 317 5.69 2.44 -24.94
CA LYS A 317 6.07 3.25 -23.77
C LYS A 317 7.26 4.14 -24.07
N LEU A 318 7.28 5.29 -23.40
CA LEU A 318 8.35 6.28 -23.42
C LEU A 318 9.02 6.29 -22.04
N SER A 319 10.30 5.94 -22.00
CA SER A 319 11.11 5.95 -20.77
C SER A 319 12.19 7.02 -20.85
N GLN A 320 12.44 7.76 -19.77
CA GLN A 320 13.50 8.77 -19.77
C GLN A 320 14.85 8.13 -20.06
N ALA A 321 15.63 8.80 -20.91
CA ALA A 321 16.94 8.35 -21.36
C ALA A 321 17.91 9.52 -21.51
N SER A 322 19.20 9.23 -21.69
CA SER A 322 20.21 10.25 -21.99
C SER A 322 20.11 10.82 -23.41
N ALA A 323 19.49 10.08 -24.32
CA ALA A 323 19.21 10.47 -25.71
C ALA A 323 18.00 9.69 -26.22
N SER A 324 17.24 10.26 -27.14
CA SER A 324 16.05 9.64 -27.72
C SER A 324 16.41 8.58 -28.78
N THR A 325 15.83 7.38 -28.66
CA THR A 325 16.06 6.28 -29.62
C THR A 325 15.11 6.28 -30.81
N GLY A 326 13.98 6.96 -30.68
CA GLY A 326 12.94 7.13 -31.69
C GLY A 326 11.99 5.95 -31.89
N ILE A 327 10.74 6.29 -32.15
CA ILE A 327 9.66 5.37 -32.54
C ILE A 327 9.94 4.88 -33.95
N ASN A 328 9.94 3.56 -34.16
CA ASN A 328 10.13 2.99 -35.48
C ASN A 328 8.83 2.99 -36.29
N ILE A 329 8.79 3.66 -37.43
CA ILE A 329 7.69 3.64 -38.38
C ILE A 329 8.02 2.61 -39.47
N ALA A 330 7.39 1.45 -39.38
CA ALA A 330 7.77 0.28 -40.18
C ALA A 330 7.65 0.46 -41.70
N LYS A 331 6.71 1.28 -42.16
CA LYS A 331 6.44 1.54 -43.57
C LYS A 331 6.40 3.03 -43.88
N ALA A 332 6.85 3.41 -45.09
CA ALA A 332 6.63 4.75 -45.60
C ALA A 332 5.12 5.03 -45.68
N GLY A 333 4.70 6.24 -45.31
CA GLY A 333 3.28 6.60 -45.29
C GLY A 333 3.00 7.82 -44.42
N THR A 334 1.74 8.05 -44.22
CA THR A 334 1.24 9.16 -43.43
C THR A 334 0.69 8.65 -42.11
N TYR A 335 1.12 9.23 -41.00
CA TYR A 335 0.79 8.74 -39.64
C TYR A 335 0.51 9.88 -38.68
N THR A 336 -0.24 9.58 -37.65
CA THR A 336 -0.37 10.42 -36.46
C THR A 336 0.29 9.70 -35.27
N ILE A 337 1.27 10.34 -34.66
CA ILE A 337 1.86 9.91 -33.40
C ILE A 337 1.07 10.55 -32.26
N ILE A 338 0.63 9.75 -31.33
CA ILE A 338 -0.13 10.19 -30.15
C ILE A 338 0.71 9.88 -28.92
N VAL A 339 0.92 10.86 -28.05
CA VAL A 339 1.61 10.70 -26.76
C VAL A 339 0.65 11.06 -25.63
N ALA A 340 0.60 10.22 -24.59
CA ALA A 340 -0.26 10.44 -23.42
C ALA A 340 0.29 9.76 -22.18
N ALA A 341 -0.05 10.27 -20.98
CA ALA A 341 0.05 9.50 -19.76
C ALA A 341 -1.18 8.58 -19.64
N ASP A 342 -0.96 7.31 -19.27
CA ASP A 342 -1.97 6.24 -19.37
C ASP A 342 -2.78 6.02 -18.08
N GLY A 343 -2.59 6.86 -17.06
CA GLY A 343 -3.18 6.68 -15.73
C GLY A 343 -2.62 5.51 -14.92
N LYS A 344 -1.80 4.66 -15.56
CA LYS A 344 -1.11 3.54 -14.89
C LYS A 344 0.33 3.88 -14.51
N GLY A 345 0.74 5.14 -14.68
CA GLY A 345 2.07 5.64 -14.34
C GLY A 345 3.06 5.70 -15.50
N TYR A 346 2.63 5.40 -16.71
CA TYR A 346 3.51 5.40 -17.89
C TYR A 346 3.18 6.54 -18.83
N LEU A 347 4.22 7.12 -19.44
CA LEU A 347 4.07 7.92 -20.64
C LEU A 347 4.07 6.94 -21.83
N THR A 348 3.04 7.00 -22.65
CA THR A 348 2.82 6.05 -23.73
C THR A 348 2.78 6.74 -25.08
N TYR A 349 3.03 5.99 -26.14
CA TYR A 349 2.81 6.43 -27.50
C TYR A 349 2.03 5.40 -28.31
N SER A 350 1.33 5.89 -29.33
CA SER A 350 0.75 5.08 -30.39
C SER A 350 1.00 5.71 -31.74
N VAL A 351 1.05 4.88 -32.78
CA VAL A 351 1.21 5.30 -34.18
C VAL A 351 -0.03 4.85 -34.93
N VAL A 352 -0.78 5.80 -35.43
CA VAL A 352 -2.04 5.56 -36.17
C VAL A 352 -1.84 5.97 -37.60
N GLU A 353 -2.19 5.09 -38.57
CA GLU A 353 -2.14 5.42 -39.99
C GLU A 353 -3.14 6.54 -40.35
N GLY A 354 -2.70 7.50 -41.13
CA GLY A 354 -3.48 8.66 -41.52
C GLY A 354 -3.49 9.79 -40.48
N LYS A 355 -4.39 10.76 -40.72
CA LYS A 355 -4.57 11.92 -39.86
C LYS A 355 -5.71 11.70 -38.86
N VAL A 356 -5.39 11.67 -37.60
CA VAL A 356 -6.40 11.60 -36.50
C VAL A 356 -7.01 12.98 -36.26
N ASP A 357 -8.33 13.06 -36.25
CA ASP A 357 -9.06 14.25 -35.85
C ASP A 357 -9.28 14.26 -34.33
N PHE A 358 -8.48 15.00 -33.60
CA PHE A 358 -8.61 15.18 -32.17
C PHE A 358 -9.74 16.13 -31.75
N THR A 359 -10.29 16.88 -32.70
CA THR A 359 -11.38 17.84 -32.44
C THR A 359 -12.75 17.19 -32.58
N ALA A 360 -12.83 16.02 -33.24
CA ALA A 360 -14.05 15.23 -33.27
C ALA A 360 -14.52 14.96 -31.82
N THR A 361 -15.74 15.31 -31.57
CA THR A 361 -16.43 15.00 -30.32
C THR A 361 -16.77 13.52 -30.31
N ASP A 362 -15.78 12.65 -30.26
CA ASP A 362 -16.01 11.32 -29.77
C ASP A 362 -16.32 11.50 -28.28
N GLU A 363 -17.60 11.48 -27.94
CA GLU A 363 -17.94 10.93 -26.64
C GLU A 363 -17.13 9.66 -26.49
N PRO A 364 -16.55 9.37 -25.31
CA PRO A 364 -15.81 8.11 -25.12
C PRO A 364 -16.74 7.05 -25.69
N GLN A 365 -16.29 6.32 -26.73
CA GLN A 365 -17.06 5.22 -27.28
C GLN A 365 -17.25 4.26 -26.14
N VAL A 366 -18.38 4.40 -25.43
CA VAL A 366 -18.78 3.43 -24.43
C VAL A 366 -18.84 2.13 -25.20
N LYS A 367 -17.86 1.28 -25.00
CA LYS A 367 -17.85 -0.04 -25.63
C LYS A 367 -18.98 -0.85 -24.99
N TYR A 368 -20.14 -0.76 -25.60
CA TYR A 368 -21.27 -1.52 -25.15
C TYR A 368 -20.99 -3.01 -25.35
N PRO A 369 -21.12 -3.83 -24.28
CA PRO A 369 -20.79 -5.24 -24.32
C PRO A 369 -21.58 -6.03 -25.39
N ALA A 370 -21.10 -7.20 -25.74
CA ALA A 370 -21.83 -8.09 -26.65
C ALA A 370 -23.13 -8.63 -26.01
N GLU A 371 -23.13 -8.80 -24.71
CA GLU A 371 -24.28 -9.27 -23.91
C GLU A 371 -24.21 -8.75 -22.48
N LEU A 372 -25.36 -8.71 -21.81
CA LEU A 372 -25.48 -8.45 -20.38
C LEU A 372 -26.03 -9.69 -19.67
N TYR A 373 -25.81 -9.74 -18.36
CA TYR A 373 -26.25 -10.87 -17.54
C TYR A 373 -27.14 -10.38 -16.41
N MET A 374 -28.35 -10.90 -16.33
CA MET A 374 -29.18 -10.81 -15.14
C MET A 374 -28.63 -11.84 -14.15
N VAL A 375 -28.30 -11.44 -12.94
CA VAL A 375 -27.63 -12.26 -11.93
C VAL A 375 -28.33 -12.18 -10.58
N LYS A 376 -28.06 -13.17 -9.72
CA LYS A 376 -28.61 -13.20 -8.37
C LYS A 376 -28.08 -12.01 -7.54
N LYS A 377 -28.95 -11.37 -6.76
CA LYS A 377 -28.62 -10.15 -5.99
C LYS A 377 -27.44 -10.30 -5.04
N ASP A 378 -27.33 -11.46 -4.39
CA ASP A 378 -26.36 -11.76 -3.34
C ASP A 378 -25.12 -12.51 -3.87
N ASP A 379 -25.15 -12.96 -5.15
CA ASP A 379 -24.08 -13.69 -5.79
C ASP A 379 -24.06 -13.41 -7.30
N VAL A 380 -23.26 -12.44 -7.72
CA VAL A 380 -23.15 -12.01 -9.12
C VAL A 380 -22.51 -13.08 -10.05
N SER A 381 -22.00 -14.18 -9.51
CA SER A 381 -21.52 -15.33 -10.29
C SER A 381 -22.67 -16.21 -10.77
N VAL A 382 -23.85 -16.18 -10.11
CA VAL A 382 -25.02 -16.98 -10.44
C VAL A 382 -25.88 -16.26 -11.47
N GLU A 383 -25.85 -16.76 -12.69
CA GLU A 383 -26.61 -16.26 -13.82
C GLU A 383 -28.09 -16.68 -13.72
N LEU A 384 -29.00 -15.75 -13.86
CA LEU A 384 -30.46 -15.97 -13.94
C LEU A 384 -30.93 -15.93 -15.38
N ALA A 385 -30.46 -14.98 -16.18
CA ALA A 385 -30.78 -14.88 -17.60
C ALA A 385 -29.66 -14.12 -18.37
N ARG A 386 -29.55 -14.38 -19.66
CA ARG A 386 -28.74 -13.59 -20.60
C ARG A 386 -29.62 -12.58 -21.30
N LEU A 387 -29.09 -11.37 -21.42
CA LEU A 387 -29.71 -10.29 -22.17
C LEU A 387 -28.85 -10.07 -23.44
N ALA A 388 -29.34 -10.60 -24.55
CA ALA A 388 -28.68 -10.47 -25.84
C ALA A 388 -28.82 -9.03 -26.38
N LYS A 389 -27.79 -8.56 -27.08
CA LYS A 389 -27.80 -7.25 -27.72
C LYS A 389 -28.84 -7.19 -28.83
N THR A 390 -29.77 -6.23 -28.75
CA THR A 390 -30.86 -6.02 -29.72
C THR A 390 -30.72 -4.73 -30.51
N GLY A 391 -29.80 -3.85 -30.12
CA GLY A 391 -29.46 -2.62 -30.79
C GLY A 391 -28.07 -2.16 -30.36
N GLU A 392 -27.67 -0.96 -30.72
CA GLU A 392 -26.34 -0.44 -30.39
C GLU A 392 -26.10 -0.39 -28.88
N THR A 393 -27.10 0.03 -28.11
CA THR A 393 -27.04 0.23 -26.64
C THR A 393 -28.07 -0.59 -25.88
N THR A 394 -28.91 -1.35 -26.60
CA THR A 394 -30.07 -2.05 -26.04
C THR A 394 -29.89 -3.56 -26.00
N TYR A 395 -30.41 -4.17 -24.93
CA TYR A 395 -30.33 -5.60 -24.66
C TYR A 395 -31.68 -6.13 -24.23
N SER A 396 -31.95 -7.40 -24.52
CA SER A 396 -33.18 -8.05 -24.10
C SER A 396 -32.97 -9.54 -23.86
N GLY A 397 -33.73 -10.07 -22.91
CA GLY A 397 -33.77 -11.50 -22.59
C GLY A 397 -35.05 -11.85 -21.84
N THR A 398 -35.34 -13.14 -21.75
CA THR A 398 -36.51 -13.62 -21.03
C THR A 398 -36.09 -14.27 -19.72
N TYR A 399 -36.95 -14.08 -18.70
CA TYR A 399 -36.79 -14.69 -17.40
C TYR A 399 -38.14 -15.11 -16.83
N THR A 400 -38.17 -16.31 -16.20
CA THR A 400 -39.38 -16.77 -15.48
C THR A 400 -39.16 -16.60 -13.99
N LEU A 401 -39.98 -15.77 -13.32
CA LEU A 401 -39.86 -15.48 -11.92
C LEU A 401 -40.02 -16.72 -11.06
N THR A 402 -39.13 -16.92 -10.09
CA THR A 402 -39.24 -18.01 -9.12
C THR A 402 -40.03 -17.59 -7.87
N THR A 403 -40.00 -16.31 -7.54
CA THR A 403 -40.75 -15.73 -6.42
C THR A 403 -41.33 -14.37 -6.79
N LYS A 404 -42.38 -13.96 -6.10
CA LYS A 404 -42.87 -12.59 -6.18
C LYS A 404 -41.88 -11.62 -5.55
N TRP A 405 -41.71 -10.41 -6.10
CA TRP A 405 -40.76 -9.40 -5.64
C TRP A 405 -39.31 -9.88 -5.77
N GLU A 406 -39.01 -10.72 -6.76
CA GLU A 406 -37.66 -11.23 -6.96
C GLU A 406 -36.70 -10.09 -7.26
N GLU A 407 -35.53 -10.13 -6.56
CA GLU A 407 -34.49 -9.13 -6.69
C GLU A 407 -33.30 -9.69 -7.47
N PHE A 408 -32.66 -8.83 -8.27
CA PHE A 408 -31.52 -9.19 -9.10
C PHE A 408 -30.57 -8.02 -9.31
N LYS A 409 -29.45 -8.25 -10.01
CA LYS A 409 -28.55 -7.26 -10.56
C LYS A 409 -28.29 -7.52 -12.03
N ILE A 410 -27.77 -6.52 -12.76
CA ILE A 410 -27.34 -6.67 -14.14
C ILE A 410 -25.84 -6.51 -14.18
N VAL A 411 -25.13 -7.40 -14.88
CA VAL A 411 -23.67 -7.41 -14.96
C VAL A 411 -23.21 -7.30 -16.40
N ASP A 412 -22.32 -6.35 -16.63
CA ASP A 412 -21.47 -6.26 -17.80
C ASP A 412 -20.13 -6.92 -17.45
N ARG A 413 -19.91 -8.15 -17.93
CA ARG A 413 -18.69 -8.91 -17.65
C ARG A 413 -17.50 -8.44 -18.49
N GLU A 414 -17.74 -7.82 -19.65
CA GLU A 414 -16.65 -7.32 -20.51
C GLU A 414 -15.99 -6.09 -19.87
N ASN A 415 -16.77 -5.18 -19.29
CA ASN A 415 -16.27 -3.95 -18.67
C ASN A 415 -16.17 -4.05 -17.13
N SER A 416 -16.52 -5.21 -16.56
CA SER A 416 -16.51 -5.45 -15.10
C SER A 416 -17.41 -4.49 -14.31
N VAL A 417 -18.60 -4.17 -14.86
CA VAL A 417 -19.57 -3.27 -14.23
C VAL A 417 -20.77 -4.05 -13.70
N VAL A 418 -21.18 -3.72 -12.47
CA VAL A 418 -22.39 -4.24 -11.86
C VAL A 418 -23.40 -3.11 -11.73
N TYR A 419 -24.59 -3.28 -12.30
CA TYR A 419 -25.67 -2.33 -12.22
C TYR A 419 -26.72 -2.79 -11.22
N GLY A 420 -27.12 -1.88 -10.36
CA GLY A 420 -28.31 -1.94 -9.53
C GLY A 420 -29.32 -0.89 -9.96
N SER A 421 -30.33 -0.65 -9.14
CA SER A 421 -31.33 0.41 -9.30
C SER A 421 -30.87 1.71 -8.64
N ASP A 422 -31.14 2.85 -9.26
CA ASP A 422 -30.96 4.18 -8.65
C ASP A 422 -31.96 4.33 -7.47
N PRO A 423 -31.52 4.76 -6.29
CA PRO A 423 -32.41 4.93 -5.14
C PRO A 423 -33.63 5.87 -5.38
N SER A 424 -33.53 6.76 -6.37
CA SER A 424 -34.62 7.71 -6.70
C SER A 424 -35.59 7.20 -7.78
N ASP A 425 -35.21 6.20 -8.57
CA ASP A 425 -35.99 5.64 -9.68
C ASP A 425 -35.62 4.16 -9.90
N GLN A 426 -36.55 3.25 -9.55
CA GLN A 426 -36.28 1.81 -9.68
C GLN A 426 -36.03 1.33 -11.11
N PHE A 427 -36.50 2.04 -12.13
CA PHE A 427 -36.27 1.71 -13.53
C PHE A 427 -35.02 2.36 -14.12
N LYS A 428 -34.33 3.15 -13.34
CA LYS A 428 -33.03 3.73 -13.69
C LYS A 428 -31.89 2.88 -13.14
N LEU A 429 -30.93 2.56 -13.97
CA LEU A 429 -29.73 1.81 -13.56
C LEU A 429 -28.69 2.75 -12.94
N SER A 430 -27.98 2.25 -11.95
CA SER A 430 -26.80 2.88 -11.37
C SER A 430 -25.70 1.85 -11.14
N SER A 431 -24.46 2.23 -11.38
CA SER A 431 -23.26 1.46 -11.04
C SER A 431 -22.57 1.95 -9.77
N ASP A 432 -23.16 2.90 -9.06
CA ASP A 432 -22.61 3.47 -7.83
C ASP A 432 -22.67 2.46 -6.67
N ALA A 433 -21.74 2.60 -5.72
CA ALA A 433 -21.66 1.72 -4.56
C ALA A 433 -22.92 1.72 -3.68
N GLY A 434 -23.77 2.77 -3.80
CA GLY A 434 -25.06 2.91 -3.11
C GLY A 434 -26.28 2.44 -3.92
N ALA A 435 -26.10 1.84 -5.10
CA ALA A 435 -27.19 1.33 -5.91
C ALA A 435 -27.93 0.19 -5.19
N TRP A 436 -29.26 0.26 -5.23
CA TRP A 436 -30.12 -0.79 -4.67
C TRP A 436 -30.16 -2.02 -5.59
N ASN A 437 -30.68 -3.15 -5.08
CA ASN A 437 -31.00 -4.25 -5.97
C ASN A 437 -32.13 -3.82 -6.93
N ILE A 438 -32.14 -4.37 -8.12
CA ILE A 438 -33.27 -4.25 -9.06
C ILE A 438 -34.32 -5.27 -8.61
N TRP A 439 -35.58 -4.96 -8.72
CA TRP A 439 -36.67 -5.88 -8.33
C TRP A 439 -37.84 -5.81 -9.30
N PHE A 440 -38.56 -6.94 -9.41
CA PHE A 440 -39.83 -6.97 -10.10
C PHE A 440 -40.95 -6.49 -9.17
N ASP A 441 -41.85 -5.64 -9.69
CA ASP A 441 -42.99 -5.17 -8.92
C ASP A 441 -43.99 -6.29 -8.60
N GLY A 442 -44.86 -6.04 -7.61
CA GLY A 442 -45.84 -7.02 -7.15
C GLY A 442 -46.97 -7.38 -8.13
N ASP A 443 -47.01 -6.75 -9.30
CA ASP A 443 -47.92 -7.11 -10.40
C ASP A 443 -47.39 -8.32 -11.22
N VAL A 444 -46.12 -8.76 -11.01
CA VAL A 444 -45.57 -9.94 -11.63
C VAL A 444 -45.56 -11.08 -10.61
N GLU A 445 -46.40 -12.09 -10.84
CA GLU A 445 -46.49 -13.26 -9.97
C GLU A 445 -45.41 -14.29 -10.29
N ALA A 446 -45.04 -15.11 -9.29
CA ALA A 446 -44.15 -16.25 -9.49
C ALA A 446 -44.67 -17.20 -10.59
N GLY A 447 -43.77 -17.72 -11.38
CA GLY A 447 -44.11 -18.59 -12.53
C GLY A 447 -44.43 -17.83 -13.81
N LYS A 448 -44.56 -16.49 -13.78
CA LYS A 448 -44.72 -15.67 -14.98
C LYS A 448 -43.37 -15.43 -15.67
N THR A 449 -43.40 -15.51 -16.99
CA THR A 449 -42.25 -15.16 -17.82
C THR A 449 -42.31 -13.69 -18.23
N VAL A 450 -41.21 -12.99 -18.10
CA VAL A 450 -41.10 -11.58 -18.50
C VAL A 450 -39.97 -11.43 -19.54
N THR A 451 -40.12 -10.46 -20.42
CA THR A 451 -39.07 -9.94 -21.23
C THR A 451 -38.39 -8.79 -20.45
N VAL A 452 -37.16 -8.92 -20.10
CA VAL A 452 -36.33 -7.88 -19.51
C VAL A 452 -35.61 -7.12 -20.60
N THR A 453 -35.66 -5.80 -20.55
CA THR A 453 -34.95 -4.91 -21.49
C THR A 453 -34.03 -3.96 -20.74
N VAL A 454 -32.88 -3.66 -21.33
CA VAL A 454 -31.88 -2.72 -20.80
C VAL A 454 -31.43 -1.80 -21.92
N ASP A 455 -31.32 -0.51 -21.64
CA ASP A 455 -30.65 0.46 -22.50
C ASP A 455 -29.55 1.18 -21.70
N LEU A 456 -28.30 0.86 -22.01
CA LEU A 456 -27.14 1.42 -21.33
C LEU A 456 -26.86 2.88 -21.70
N LYS A 457 -27.41 3.41 -22.81
CA LYS A 457 -27.29 4.83 -23.15
C LYS A 457 -28.17 5.70 -22.25
N THR A 458 -29.39 5.26 -22.02
CA THR A 458 -30.33 5.98 -21.15
C THR A 458 -30.23 5.55 -19.70
N MET A 459 -29.42 4.52 -19.43
CA MET A 459 -29.29 3.89 -18.11
C MET A 459 -30.66 3.49 -17.55
N LYS A 460 -31.46 2.79 -18.36
CA LYS A 460 -32.80 2.31 -17.97
C LYS A 460 -32.96 0.84 -18.22
N TRP A 461 -33.77 0.23 -17.38
CA TRP A 461 -34.26 -1.12 -17.59
C TRP A 461 -35.80 -1.12 -17.61
N GLY A 462 -36.37 -2.16 -18.15
CA GLY A 462 -37.79 -2.35 -18.19
C GLY A 462 -38.17 -3.81 -18.29
N ARG A 463 -39.45 -4.11 -18.14
CA ARG A 463 -40.02 -5.44 -18.25
C ARG A 463 -41.35 -5.44 -18.99
N THR A 464 -41.64 -6.53 -19.65
CA THR A 464 -42.97 -6.82 -20.26
C THR A 464 -43.36 -8.24 -19.90
N ILE A 465 -44.56 -8.41 -19.33
CA ILE A 465 -45.07 -9.75 -18.97
C ILE A 465 -45.45 -10.44 -20.28
N MET A 466 -45.00 -11.66 -20.47
CA MET A 466 -45.39 -12.49 -21.60
C MET A 466 -46.74 -13.14 -21.27
N GLU A 467 -47.71 -13.03 -22.20
CA GLU A 467 -49.03 -13.63 -22.07
C GLU A 467 -48.97 -15.16 -22.13
#